data_708f0874474c37d325ecb614e46c97d6
#
_entry.id   708f0874474c37d325ecb614e46c97d6
#
_cell.length_a   1.000
_cell.length_b   1.000
_cell.length_c   1.000
_cell.angle_alpha   90.00
_cell.angle_beta   90.00
_cell.angle_gamma   90.00
#
_symmetry.space_group_name_H-M   'P 1'
#
loop_
_entity.id
_entity.type
_entity.pdbx_description
1 polymer ?
#
loop_
_entity_poly.entity_id
_entity_poly.type
_entity_poly.pdbx_seq_one_letter_code
_entity_poly.pdbx_strand_id
1 'polypeptide(L)'
;MNFDNAHEGIKKLIIAQYLGLFAAAAGLLSIFLTMSMSSALNASAGLKAALGAGGGALVFMLATGGLGIASIVLTIIGLVKAKSDEMNFQTALTFTIAGLGCTIASNLFGSVPVLPGLFNLGSTVCSLFSTIFIVRAIINLSETMGEMGMVKSGQLLCKIIFIAKAAAVGISILTNFFPFLYSISILNFIISTTSVAIEIVVYLLFLRDLIAGRDMLG
;
A
#
# COMPACT_ATOMS: atom_id res chain seq x y z
N MET A 1 26.99 9.58 -15.92
CA MET A 1 25.73 10.30 -15.57
C MET A 1 25.58 10.19 -14.07
N ASN A 2 25.27 11.30 -13.40
CA ASN A 2 25.07 11.30 -11.95
C ASN A 2 23.55 11.31 -11.67
N PHE A 3 23.04 10.31 -10.95
CA PHE A 3 21.62 10.16 -10.62
C PHE A 3 21.37 10.36 -9.11
N ASP A 4 22.05 11.35 -8.52
CA ASP A 4 21.99 11.62 -7.08
C ASP A 4 20.56 11.86 -6.57
N ASN A 5 19.73 12.55 -7.35
CA ASN A 5 18.35 12.82 -6.95
C ASN A 5 17.50 11.55 -6.98
N ALA A 6 17.68 10.68 -7.97
CA ALA A 6 17.00 9.38 -8.03
C ALA A 6 17.43 8.49 -6.87
N HIS A 7 18.75 8.42 -6.57
CA HIS A 7 19.28 7.66 -5.44
C HIS A 7 18.68 8.13 -4.10
N GLU A 8 18.72 9.44 -3.82
CA GLU A 8 18.10 9.98 -2.60
C GLU A 8 16.58 9.81 -2.57
N GLY A 9 15.91 9.96 -3.70
CA GLY A 9 14.48 9.74 -3.84
C GLY A 9 14.10 8.30 -3.50
N ILE A 10 14.81 7.31 -4.07
CA ILE A 10 14.60 5.89 -3.79
C ILE A 10 14.88 5.54 -2.33
N LYS A 11 15.92 6.11 -1.70
CA LYS A 11 16.12 5.97 -0.24
C LYS A 11 14.90 6.38 0.57
N LYS A 12 14.28 7.50 0.23
CA LYS A 12 13.06 7.97 0.91
C LYS A 12 11.87 7.06 0.64
N LEU A 13 11.74 6.54 -0.58
CA LEU A 13 10.72 5.55 -0.92
C LEU A 13 10.88 4.27 -0.11
N ILE A 14 12.10 3.76 0.07
CA ILE A 14 12.38 2.58 0.90
C ILE A 14 11.96 2.84 2.35
N ILE A 15 12.33 3.98 2.94
CA ILE A 15 11.93 4.34 4.30
C ILE A 15 10.40 4.44 4.39
N ALA A 16 9.76 5.06 3.41
CA ALA A 16 8.31 5.15 3.35
C ALA A 16 7.65 3.77 3.34
N GLN A 17 8.20 2.83 2.58
CA GLN A 17 7.71 1.45 2.54
C GLN A 17 7.85 0.76 3.91
N TYR A 18 8.99 0.87 4.58
CA TYR A 18 9.14 0.32 5.93
C TYR A 18 8.14 0.92 6.92
N LEU A 19 7.93 2.25 6.90
CA LEU A 19 6.91 2.88 7.73
C LEU A 19 5.50 2.39 7.42
N GLY A 20 5.18 2.18 6.14
CA GLY A 20 3.92 1.58 5.71
C GLY A 20 3.73 0.16 6.26
N LEU A 21 4.79 -0.66 6.25
CA LEU A 21 4.77 -2.00 6.81
C LEU A 21 4.52 -1.97 8.34
N PHE A 22 5.22 -1.09 9.06
CA PHE A 22 5.00 -0.91 10.49
C PHE A 22 3.59 -0.40 10.79
N ALA A 23 3.06 0.53 9.97
CA ALA A 23 1.68 0.99 10.09
C ALA A 23 0.68 -0.16 9.88
N ALA A 24 0.88 -0.99 8.87
CA ALA A 24 0.04 -2.16 8.63
C ALA A 24 0.09 -3.16 9.79
N ALA A 25 1.26 -3.45 10.33
CA ALA A 25 1.42 -4.33 11.50
C ALA A 25 0.73 -3.75 12.74
N ALA A 26 0.88 -2.45 13.01
CA ALA A 26 0.19 -1.77 14.11
C ALA A 26 -1.34 -1.79 13.91
N GLY A 27 -1.82 -1.63 12.67
CA GLY A 27 -3.24 -1.74 12.32
C GLY A 27 -3.80 -3.14 12.60
N LEU A 28 -3.09 -4.19 12.23
CA LEU A 28 -3.48 -5.57 12.52
C LEU A 28 -3.55 -5.84 14.05
N LEU A 29 -2.57 -5.35 14.81
CA LEU A 29 -2.59 -5.44 16.28
C LEU A 29 -3.77 -4.68 16.88
N SER A 30 -4.09 -3.50 16.37
CA SER A 30 -5.27 -2.73 16.80
C SER A 30 -6.57 -3.51 16.57
N ILE A 31 -6.74 -4.14 15.40
CA ILE A 31 -7.91 -4.97 15.09
C ILE A 31 -8.00 -6.16 16.05
N PHE A 32 -6.88 -6.86 16.27
CA PHE A 32 -6.83 -8.00 17.19
C PHE A 32 -7.20 -7.61 18.62
N LEU A 33 -6.69 -6.48 19.13
CA LEU A 33 -7.03 -5.96 20.46
C LEU A 33 -8.51 -5.55 20.55
N THR A 34 -9.06 -4.97 19.50
CA THR A 34 -10.49 -4.60 19.47
C THR A 34 -11.39 -5.84 19.50
N MET A 35 -11.01 -6.90 18.78
CA MET A 35 -11.72 -8.19 18.82
C MET A 35 -11.64 -8.85 20.19
N SER A 36 -10.47 -8.83 20.84
CA SER A 36 -10.31 -9.37 22.19
C SER A 36 -11.07 -8.56 23.24
N MET A 37 -11.19 -7.23 23.08
CA MET A 37 -12.03 -6.40 23.93
C MET A 37 -13.52 -6.80 23.82
N SER A 38 -14.03 -6.98 22.61
CA SER A 38 -15.44 -7.37 22.41
C SER A 38 -15.73 -8.77 23.00
N SER A 39 -14.82 -9.72 22.87
CA SER A 39 -14.95 -11.03 23.47
C SER A 39 -14.86 -11.01 25.00
N ALA A 40 -13.99 -10.15 25.56
CA ALA A 40 -13.87 -9.98 27.01
C ALA A 40 -15.13 -9.35 27.65
N LEU A 41 -15.76 -8.40 26.96
CA LEU A 41 -17.04 -7.81 27.40
C LEU A 41 -18.17 -8.87 27.38
N ASN A 42 -18.23 -9.70 26.35
CA ASN A 42 -19.24 -10.75 26.21
C ASN A 42 -19.05 -11.90 27.21
N ALA A 43 -17.81 -12.17 27.62
CA ALA A 43 -17.46 -13.25 28.54
C ALA A 43 -17.50 -12.85 30.03
N SER A 44 -18.07 -11.69 30.39
CA SER A 44 -18.06 -11.15 31.77
C SER A 44 -16.63 -11.05 32.41
N ALA A 45 -15.59 -11.15 31.59
CA ALA A 45 -14.23 -10.87 32.02
C ALA A 45 -14.15 -9.38 32.41
N GLY A 46 -13.76 -9.11 33.64
CA GLY A 46 -13.93 -7.84 34.31
C GLY A 46 -13.53 -6.59 33.51
N LEU A 47 -14.21 -5.47 33.77
CA LEU A 47 -14.05 -4.15 33.13
C LEU A 47 -12.58 -3.73 32.93
N LYS A 48 -11.67 -4.11 33.83
CA LYS A 48 -10.23 -3.82 33.73
C LYS A 48 -9.56 -4.47 32.53
N ALA A 49 -9.94 -5.71 32.17
CA ALA A 49 -9.38 -6.39 31.00
C ALA A 49 -9.88 -5.76 29.69
N ALA A 50 -11.16 -5.38 29.64
CA ALA A 50 -11.74 -4.68 28.51
C ALA A 50 -11.14 -3.26 28.32
N LEU A 51 -10.93 -2.52 29.39
CA LEU A 51 -10.28 -1.19 29.35
C LEU A 51 -8.81 -1.28 28.94
N GLY A 52 -8.08 -2.30 29.39
CA GLY A 52 -6.68 -2.54 28.98
C GLY A 52 -6.56 -2.83 27.47
N ALA A 53 -7.41 -3.70 26.94
CA ALA A 53 -7.44 -4.02 25.50
C ALA A 53 -7.89 -2.80 24.66
N GLY A 54 -8.89 -2.04 25.12
CA GLY A 54 -9.36 -0.82 24.46
C GLY A 54 -8.31 0.28 24.43
N GLY A 55 -7.59 0.51 25.54
CA GLY A 55 -6.50 1.46 25.60
C GLY A 55 -5.34 1.08 24.68
N GLY A 56 -4.96 -0.20 24.64
CA GLY A 56 -3.97 -0.70 23.70
C GLY A 56 -4.39 -0.51 22.22
N ALA A 57 -5.64 -0.81 21.89
CA ALA A 57 -6.17 -0.62 20.54
C ALA A 57 -6.08 0.83 20.07
N LEU A 58 -6.41 1.81 20.94
CA LEU A 58 -6.30 3.22 20.64
C LEU A 58 -4.85 3.66 20.37
N VAL A 59 -3.89 3.19 21.16
CA VAL A 59 -2.46 3.50 20.95
C VAL A 59 -1.99 2.99 19.61
N PHE A 60 -2.32 1.75 19.26
CA PHE A 60 -1.95 1.18 17.95
C PHE A 60 -2.69 1.85 16.78
N MET A 61 -3.93 2.29 16.96
CA MET A 61 -4.67 3.06 15.96
C MET A 61 -4.02 4.42 15.68
N LEU A 62 -3.60 5.14 16.73
CA LEU A 62 -2.87 6.40 16.59
C LEU A 62 -1.50 6.18 15.95
N ALA A 63 -0.78 5.12 16.34
CA ALA A 63 0.49 4.75 15.71
C ALA A 63 0.31 4.45 14.21
N THR A 64 -0.71 3.68 13.83
CA THR A 64 -1.05 3.38 12.43
C THR A 64 -1.30 4.65 11.63
N GLY A 65 -2.10 5.58 12.18
CA GLY A 65 -2.38 6.86 11.53
C GLY A 65 -1.12 7.71 11.35
N GLY A 66 -0.33 7.87 12.40
CA GLY A 66 0.92 8.66 12.37
C GLY A 66 1.96 8.09 11.39
N LEU A 67 2.21 6.79 11.46
CA LEU A 67 3.14 6.10 10.56
C LEU A 67 2.63 6.11 9.10
N GLY A 68 1.33 5.96 8.89
CA GLY A 68 0.70 6.05 7.58
C GLY A 68 0.90 7.43 6.94
N ILE A 69 0.65 8.50 7.69
CA ILE A 69 0.88 9.88 7.20
C ILE A 69 2.37 10.09 6.90
N ALA A 70 3.27 9.67 7.78
CA ALA A 70 4.71 9.79 7.56
C ALA A 70 5.16 9.03 6.30
N SER A 71 4.64 7.83 6.07
CA SER A 71 4.90 7.03 4.87
C SER A 71 4.46 7.78 3.60
N ILE A 72 3.25 8.35 3.59
CA ILE A 72 2.73 9.12 2.45
C ILE A 72 3.61 10.34 2.17
N VAL A 73 3.95 11.12 3.20
CA VAL A 73 4.80 12.31 3.07
C VAL A 73 6.16 11.94 2.49
N LEU A 74 6.80 10.89 3.01
CA LEU A 74 8.10 10.43 2.49
C LEU A 74 8.01 9.89 1.07
N THR A 75 6.91 9.23 0.70
CA THR A 75 6.67 8.79 -0.68
C THR A 75 6.63 10.00 -1.62
N ILE A 76 5.86 11.02 -1.27
CA ILE A 76 5.77 12.25 -2.08
C ILE A 76 7.13 12.94 -2.19
N ILE A 77 7.85 13.12 -1.09
CA ILE A 77 9.18 13.75 -1.08
C ILE A 77 10.16 12.92 -1.91
N GLY A 78 10.13 11.59 -1.80
CA GLY A 78 10.97 10.70 -2.60
C GLY A 78 10.73 10.84 -4.09
N LEU A 79 9.46 10.83 -4.51
CA LEU A 79 9.07 11.00 -5.92
C LEU A 79 9.39 12.40 -6.44
N VAL A 80 9.19 13.45 -5.64
CA VAL A 80 9.56 14.83 -6.01
C VAL A 80 11.06 14.97 -6.23
N LYS A 81 11.90 14.33 -5.44
CA LYS A 81 13.35 14.33 -5.67
C LYS A 81 13.72 13.53 -6.92
N ALA A 82 13.21 12.31 -7.05
CA ALA A 82 13.58 11.41 -8.15
C ALA A 82 13.10 11.87 -9.54
N LYS A 83 12.00 12.65 -9.61
CA LYS A 83 11.43 13.12 -10.88
C LYS A 83 12.37 13.97 -11.74
N SER A 84 13.40 14.58 -11.16
CA SER A 84 14.38 15.38 -11.90
C SER A 84 15.31 14.53 -12.75
N ASP A 85 15.52 13.28 -12.38
CA ASP A 85 16.43 12.36 -13.06
C ASP A 85 15.69 11.42 -14.02
N GLU A 86 14.39 11.12 -13.75
CA GLU A 86 13.60 10.22 -14.58
C GLU A 86 12.09 10.59 -14.56
N MET A 87 11.53 10.81 -15.76
CA MET A 87 10.15 11.32 -15.93
C MET A 87 9.06 10.38 -15.40
N ASN A 88 9.30 9.08 -15.37
CA ASN A 88 8.33 8.13 -14.83
C ASN A 88 8.04 8.33 -13.34
N PHE A 89 9.00 8.89 -12.56
CA PHE A 89 8.73 9.28 -11.17
C PHE A 89 7.74 10.45 -11.07
N GLN A 90 7.75 11.37 -12.05
CA GLN A 90 6.73 12.42 -12.11
C GLN A 90 5.33 11.84 -12.37
N THR A 91 5.23 10.89 -13.27
CA THR A 91 3.97 10.20 -13.56
C THR A 91 3.48 9.43 -12.32
N ALA A 92 4.39 8.71 -11.63
CA ALA A 92 4.09 8.03 -10.38
C ALA A 92 3.59 9.01 -9.30
N LEU A 93 4.22 10.19 -9.18
CA LEU A 93 3.78 11.24 -8.24
C LEU A 93 2.35 11.70 -8.54
N THR A 94 2.02 11.93 -9.82
CA THR A 94 0.67 12.33 -10.23
C THR A 94 -0.37 11.29 -9.81
N PHE A 95 -0.12 10.01 -10.06
CA PHE A 95 -1.01 8.93 -9.63
C PHE A 95 -1.08 8.79 -8.11
N THR A 96 0.02 9.00 -7.39
CA THR A 96 0.02 8.99 -5.92
C THR A 96 -0.90 10.08 -5.37
N ILE A 97 -0.79 11.31 -5.88
CA ILE A 97 -1.63 12.44 -5.44
C ILE A 97 -3.10 12.20 -5.83
N ALA A 98 -3.37 11.71 -7.04
CA ALA A 98 -4.72 11.39 -7.48
C ALA A 98 -5.35 10.28 -6.60
N GLY A 99 -4.60 9.25 -6.24
CA GLY A 99 -5.04 8.18 -5.34
C GLY A 99 -5.37 8.71 -3.94
N LEU A 100 -4.57 9.60 -3.39
CA LEU A 100 -4.87 10.28 -2.13
C LEU A 100 -6.15 11.12 -2.22
N GLY A 101 -6.34 11.85 -3.32
CA GLY A 101 -7.58 12.59 -3.58
C GLY A 101 -8.81 11.69 -3.58
N CYS A 102 -8.72 10.52 -4.25
CA CYS A 102 -9.78 9.52 -4.24
C CYS A 102 -10.05 8.98 -2.83
N THR A 103 -9.01 8.70 -2.02
CA THR A 103 -9.17 8.21 -0.64
C THR A 103 -9.86 9.25 0.24
N ILE A 104 -9.47 10.51 0.14
CA ILE A 104 -10.12 11.62 0.88
C ILE A 104 -11.56 11.76 0.43
N ALA A 105 -11.85 11.74 -0.87
CA ALA A 105 -13.20 11.82 -1.41
C ALA A 105 -14.08 10.66 -0.93
N SER A 106 -13.55 9.43 -0.90
CA SER A 106 -14.27 8.27 -0.36
C SER A 106 -14.73 8.49 1.09
N ASN A 107 -13.88 9.08 1.93
CA ASN A 107 -14.22 9.37 3.32
C ASN A 107 -15.23 10.52 3.45
N LEU A 108 -15.10 11.58 2.64
CA LEU A 108 -16.03 12.74 2.66
C LEU A 108 -17.45 12.37 2.19
N PHE A 109 -17.53 11.50 1.18
CA PHE A 109 -18.80 11.06 0.61
C PHE A 109 -19.28 9.72 1.17
N GLY A 110 -18.78 9.31 2.34
CA GLY A 110 -19.07 8.02 2.97
C GLY A 110 -20.55 7.71 3.19
N SER A 111 -21.40 8.73 3.31
CA SER A 111 -22.85 8.61 3.48
C SER A 111 -23.63 8.43 2.18
N VAL A 112 -22.99 8.61 1.00
CA VAL A 112 -23.67 8.52 -0.29
C VAL A 112 -23.50 7.09 -0.85
N PRO A 113 -24.59 6.35 -1.12
CA PRO A 113 -24.49 5.00 -1.67
C PRO A 113 -23.64 4.97 -2.96
N VAL A 114 -22.83 3.91 -3.14
CA VAL A 114 -22.02 3.66 -4.33
C VAL A 114 -20.78 4.58 -4.47
N LEU A 115 -20.82 5.86 -4.12
CA LEU A 115 -19.72 6.81 -4.31
C LEU A 115 -18.42 6.39 -3.58
N PRO A 116 -18.43 5.97 -2.31
CA PRO A 116 -17.22 5.49 -1.63
C PRO A 116 -16.58 4.30 -2.35
N GLY A 117 -17.37 3.37 -2.87
CA GLY A 117 -16.89 2.24 -3.63
C GLY A 117 -16.16 2.65 -4.91
N LEU A 118 -16.70 3.61 -5.66
CA LEU A 118 -16.08 4.15 -6.86
C LEU A 118 -14.75 4.87 -6.55
N PHE A 119 -14.71 5.70 -5.51
CA PHE A 119 -13.49 6.37 -5.09
C PHE A 119 -12.42 5.39 -4.57
N ASN A 120 -12.81 4.35 -3.85
CA ASN A 120 -11.90 3.29 -3.42
C ASN A 120 -11.31 2.52 -4.60
N LEU A 121 -12.12 2.20 -5.61
CA LEU A 121 -11.64 1.63 -6.87
C LEU A 121 -10.66 2.57 -7.57
N GLY A 122 -10.99 3.86 -7.66
CA GLY A 122 -10.10 4.88 -8.23
C GLY A 122 -8.77 4.95 -7.50
N SER A 123 -8.77 4.94 -6.16
CA SER A 123 -7.56 4.92 -5.34
C SER A 123 -6.71 3.67 -5.60
N THR A 124 -7.34 2.49 -5.70
CA THR A 124 -6.64 1.22 -5.98
C THR A 124 -5.99 1.24 -7.36
N VAL A 125 -6.69 1.74 -8.38
CA VAL A 125 -6.16 1.89 -9.75
C VAL A 125 -5.00 2.89 -9.78
N CYS A 126 -5.13 4.02 -9.09
CA CYS A 126 -4.04 5.00 -8.98
C CYS A 126 -2.81 4.41 -8.29
N SER A 127 -2.99 3.65 -7.21
CA SER A 127 -1.91 2.94 -6.52
C SER A 127 -1.20 1.93 -7.43
N LEU A 128 -1.94 1.17 -8.24
CA LEU A 128 -1.38 0.27 -9.24
C LEU A 128 -0.47 1.02 -10.21
N PHE A 129 -0.97 2.09 -10.85
CA PHE A 129 -0.19 2.85 -11.81
C PHE A 129 1.02 3.52 -11.17
N SER A 130 0.87 4.12 -9.97
CA SER A 130 1.99 4.70 -9.23
C SER A 130 3.11 3.66 -9.04
N THR A 131 2.79 2.46 -8.56
CA THR A 131 3.78 1.40 -8.33
C THR A 131 4.45 0.96 -9.64
N ILE A 132 3.68 0.77 -10.71
CA ILE A 132 4.22 0.39 -12.04
C ILE A 132 5.17 1.46 -12.57
N PHE A 133 4.82 2.74 -12.45
CA PHE A 133 5.67 3.82 -12.95
C PHE A 133 6.94 3.98 -12.12
N ILE A 134 6.94 3.70 -10.81
CA ILE A 134 8.16 3.63 -10.00
C ILE A 134 9.08 2.51 -10.51
N VAL A 135 8.55 1.31 -10.74
CA VAL A 135 9.35 0.19 -11.25
C VAL A 135 9.86 0.48 -12.66
N ARG A 136 9.05 1.10 -13.53
CA ARG A 136 9.50 1.54 -14.85
C ARG A 136 10.63 2.57 -14.79
N ALA A 137 10.55 3.51 -13.85
CA ALA A 137 11.64 4.47 -13.65
C ALA A 137 12.96 3.75 -13.30
N ILE A 138 12.90 2.75 -12.41
CA ILE A 138 14.08 1.94 -12.06
C ILE A 138 14.59 1.16 -13.27
N ILE A 139 13.71 0.59 -14.09
CA ILE A 139 14.08 -0.11 -15.33
C ILE A 139 14.82 0.83 -16.28
N ASN A 140 14.29 2.04 -16.55
CA ASN A 140 14.92 3.00 -17.45
C ASN A 140 16.29 3.46 -16.94
N LEU A 141 16.42 3.70 -15.63
CA LEU A 141 17.72 4.01 -15.03
C LEU A 141 18.70 2.83 -15.18
N SER A 142 18.23 1.59 -14.96
CA SER A 142 19.05 0.38 -15.13
C SER A 142 19.48 0.17 -16.57
N GLU A 143 18.61 0.45 -17.56
CA GLU A 143 18.96 0.44 -18.99
C GLU A 143 20.04 1.45 -19.31
N THR A 144 19.93 2.67 -18.78
CA THR A 144 20.92 3.73 -18.97
C THR A 144 22.28 3.38 -18.38
N MET A 145 22.31 2.62 -17.29
CA MET A 145 23.53 2.14 -16.63
C MET A 145 24.06 0.82 -17.22
N GLY A 146 23.32 0.17 -18.11
CA GLY A 146 23.69 -1.09 -18.72
C GLY A 146 23.44 -2.35 -17.88
N GLU A 147 22.71 -2.21 -16.77
CA GLU A 147 22.39 -3.30 -15.83
C GLU A 147 21.21 -4.17 -16.31
N MET A 148 21.45 -4.97 -17.34
CA MET A 148 20.44 -5.81 -18.00
C MET A 148 19.77 -6.84 -17.08
N GLY A 149 20.43 -7.24 -15.98
CA GLY A 149 19.85 -8.11 -14.96
C GLY A 149 18.68 -7.47 -14.24
N MET A 150 18.85 -6.21 -13.82
CA MET A 150 17.81 -5.39 -13.19
C MET A 150 16.65 -5.11 -14.14
N VAL A 151 16.93 -4.83 -15.42
CA VAL A 151 15.90 -4.62 -16.45
C VAL A 151 14.96 -5.81 -16.55
N LYS A 152 15.50 -7.03 -16.66
CA LYS A 152 14.71 -8.27 -16.74
C LYS A 152 13.89 -8.50 -15.47
N SER A 153 14.50 -8.32 -14.29
CA SER A 153 13.83 -8.46 -13.01
C SER A 153 12.68 -7.47 -12.86
N GLY A 154 12.91 -6.20 -13.18
CA GLY A 154 11.89 -5.14 -13.13
C GLY A 154 10.74 -5.38 -14.10
N GLN A 155 11.02 -5.83 -15.34
CA GLN A 155 9.97 -6.19 -16.30
C GLN A 155 9.09 -7.35 -15.81
N LEU A 156 9.68 -8.37 -15.18
CA LEU A 156 8.94 -9.46 -14.55
C LEU A 156 8.09 -8.93 -13.39
N LEU A 157 8.67 -8.09 -12.54
CA LEU A 157 7.97 -7.48 -11.42
C LEU A 157 6.78 -6.64 -11.87
N CYS A 158 6.91 -5.82 -12.92
CA CYS A 158 5.79 -5.08 -13.50
C CYS A 158 4.63 -5.99 -13.89
N LYS A 159 4.91 -7.14 -14.51
CA LYS A 159 3.87 -8.12 -14.88
C LYS A 159 3.19 -8.72 -13.65
N ILE A 160 3.97 -9.10 -12.63
CA ILE A 160 3.44 -9.67 -11.38
C ILE A 160 2.56 -8.64 -10.66
N ILE A 161 3.02 -7.39 -10.52
CA ILE A 161 2.27 -6.30 -9.90
C ILE A 161 0.97 -6.06 -10.66
N PHE A 162 1.03 -5.99 -11.99
CA PHE A 162 -0.16 -5.77 -12.81
C PHE A 162 -1.21 -6.87 -12.60
N ILE A 163 -0.81 -8.15 -12.68
CA ILE A 163 -1.72 -9.29 -12.50
C ILE A 163 -2.31 -9.28 -11.08
N ALA A 164 -1.47 -9.11 -10.07
CA ALA A 164 -1.89 -9.13 -8.67
C ALA A 164 -2.86 -8.00 -8.33
N LYS A 165 -2.56 -6.78 -8.76
CA LYS A 165 -3.43 -5.61 -8.54
C LYS A 165 -4.68 -5.63 -9.40
N ALA A 166 -4.62 -6.14 -10.63
CA ALA A 166 -5.81 -6.36 -11.46
C ALA A 166 -6.75 -7.39 -10.83
N ALA A 167 -6.21 -8.46 -10.24
CA ALA A 167 -7.00 -9.42 -9.47
C ALA A 167 -7.65 -8.76 -8.23
N ALA A 168 -6.91 -7.92 -7.49
CA ALA A 168 -7.44 -7.17 -6.34
C ALA A 168 -8.57 -6.21 -6.75
N VAL A 169 -8.43 -5.49 -7.87
CA VAL A 169 -9.49 -4.64 -8.44
C VAL A 169 -10.70 -5.49 -8.82
N GLY A 170 -10.50 -6.63 -9.47
CA GLY A 170 -11.58 -7.56 -9.81
C GLY A 170 -12.34 -8.07 -8.59
N ILE A 171 -11.62 -8.46 -7.54
CA ILE A 171 -12.21 -8.86 -6.24
C ILE A 171 -12.99 -7.69 -5.63
N SER A 172 -12.43 -6.48 -5.62
CA SER A 172 -13.09 -5.28 -5.09
C SER A 172 -14.38 -4.95 -5.85
N ILE A 173 -14.40 -5.10 -7.17
CA ILE A 173 -15.61 -4.94 -7.97
C ILE A 173 -16.65 -5.98 -7.59
N LEU A 174 -16.27 -7.25 -7.55
CA LEU A 174 -17.18 -8.34 -7.18
C LEU A 174 -17.80 -8.12 -5.80
N THR A 175 -17.00 -7.72 -4.82
CA THR A 175 -17.47 -7.53 -3.45
C THR A 175 -18.37 -6.29 -3.28
N ASN A 176 -18.11 -5.22 -4.02
CA ASN A 176 -18.93 -4.00 -3.96
C ASN A 176 -20.27 -4.15 -4.70
N PHE A 177 -20.30 -4.87 -5.82
CA PHE A 177 -21.52 -5.02 -6.62
C PHE A 177 -22.33 -6.28 -6.29
N PHE A 178 -21.71 -7.29 -5.65
CA PHE A 178 -22.37 -8.53 -5.26
C PHE A 178 -22.18 -8.82 -3.76
N PRO A 179 -22.76 -8.01 -2.87
CA PRO A 179 -22.55 -8.14 -1.43
C PRO A 179 -23.05 -9.49 -0.86
N PHE A 180 -23.94 -10.21 -1.56
CA PHE A 180 -24.38 -11.55 -1.16
C PHE A 180 -23.22 -12.56 -1.13
N LEU A 181 -22.17 -12.38 -1.92
CA LEU A 181 -20.99 -13.25 -1.88
C LEU A 181 -20.24 -13.15 -0.54
N TYR A 182 -20.33 -12.01 0.13
CA TYR A 182 -19.76 -11.81 1.47
C TYR A 182 -20.55 -12.52 2.59
N SER A 183 -21.81 -12.86 2.35
CA SER A 183 -22.60 -13.58 3.34
C SER A 183 -22.17 -15.04 3.51
N ILE A 184 -21.39 -15.57 2.56
CA ILE A 184 -20.79 -16.91 2.64
C ILE A 184 -19.45 -16.78 3.38
N SER A 185 -19.46 -17.03 4.70
CA SER A 185 -18.30 -16.83 5.60
C SER A 185 -17.01 -17.51 5.12
N ILE A 186 -17.11 -18.73 4.56
CA ILE A 186 -15.94 -19.47 4.04
C ILE A 186 -15.35 -18.78 2.81
N LEU A 187 -16.20 -18.35 1.88
CA LEU A 187 -15.74 -17.68 0.66
C LEU A 187 -15.06 -16.33 0.97
N ASN A 188 -15.66 -15.56 1.89
CA ASN A 188 -15.09 -14.30 2.36
C ASN A 188 -13.71 -14.52 3.02
N PHE A 189 -13.58 -15.54 3.88
CA PHE A 189 -12.30 -15.86 4.52
C PHE A 189 -11.23 -16.22 3.50
N ILE A 190 -11.54 -17.07 2.52
CA ILE A 190 -10.60 -17.47 1.45
C ILE A 190 -10.18 -16.26 0.62
N ILE A 191 -11.13 -15.45 0.16
CA ILE A 191 -10.85 -14.25 -0.65
C ILE A 191 -9.97 -13.28 0.13
N SER A 192 -10.31 -12.96 1.37
CA SER A 192 -9.55 -12.01 2.21
C SER A 192 -8.14 -12.50 2.49
N THR A 193 -7.99 -13.78 2.85
CA THR A 193 -6.67 -14.36 3.14
C THR A 193 -5.79 -14.39 1.89
N THR A 194 -6.34 -14.78 0.74
CA THR A 194 -5.61 -14.82 -0.53
C THR A 194 -5.20 -13.42 -0.97
N SER A 195 -6.08 -12.43 -0.84
CA SER A 195 -5.77 -11.03 -1.18
C SER A 195 -4.62 -10.49 -0.32
N VAL A 196 -4.66 -10.70 0.99
CA VAL A 196 -3.59 -10.27 1.90
C VAL A 196 -2.26 -10.96 1.57
N ALA A 197 -2.28 -12.27 1.31
CA ALA A 197 -1.07 -13.01 0.94
C ALA A 197 -0.44 -12.47 -0.36
N ILE A 198 -1.26 -12.22 -1.38
CA ILE A 198 -0.79 -11.63 -2.66
C ILE A 198 -0.20 -10.24 -2.42
N GLU A 199 -0.86 -9.40 -1.63
CA GLU A 199 -0.36 -8.04 -1.33
C GLU A 199 0.99 -8.07 -0.62
N ILE A 200 1.18 -8.96 0.35
CA ILE A 200 2.46 -9.13 1.05
C ILE A 200 3.57 -9.54 0.07
N VAL A 201 3.31 -10.52 -0.79
CA VAL A 201 4.31 -10.99 -1.78
C VAL A 201 4.69 -9.87 -2.75
N VAL A 202 3.71 -9.17 -3.31
CA VAL A 202 3.94 -8.01 -4.21
C VAL A 202 4.74 -6.93 -3.51
N TYR A 203 4.40 -6.64 -2.27
CA TYR A 203 5.07 -5.65 -1.45
C TYR A 203 6.56 -6.01 -1.22
N LEU A 204 6.86 -7.24 -0.84
CA LEU A 204 8.23 -7.70 -0.62
C LEU A 204 9.06 -7.68 -1.91
N LEU A 205 8.47 -8.08 -3.04
CA LEU A 205 9.13 -8.02 -4.35
C LEU A 205 9.42 -6.56 -4.76
N PHE A 206 8.47 -5.66 -4.54
CA PHE A 206 8.65 -4.24 -4.82
C PHE A 206 9.74 -3.62 -3.95
N LEU A 207 9.74 -3.93 -2.64
CA LEU A 207 10.78 -3.45 -1.72
C LEU A 207 12.17 -3.96 -2.11
N ARG A 208 12.29 -5.22 -2.50
CA ARG A 208 13.55 -5.80 -3.01
C ARG A 208 14.05 -5.04 -4.24
N ASP A 209 13.16 -4.71 -5.18
CA ASP A 209 13.51 -4.00 -6.41
C ASP A 209 13.95 -2.55 -6.13
N LEU A 210 13.29 -1.88 -5.18
CA LEU A 210 13.71 -0.56 -4.69
C LEU A 210 15.12 -0.59 -4.07
N ILE A 211 15.41 -1.60 -3.24
CA ILE A 211 16.72 -1.74 -2.60
C ILE A 211 17.80 -1.99 -3.66
N ALA A 212 17.56 -2.90 -4.59
CA ALA A 212 18.47 -3.18 -5.68
C ALA A 212 18.69 -1.95 -6.59
N GLY A 213 17.63 -1.20 -6.89
CA GLY A 213 17.72 0.08 -7.63
C GLY A 213 18.54 1.13 -6.90
N ARG A 214 18.39 1.26 -5.58
CA ARG A 214 19.23 2.16 -4.78
C ARG A 214 20.71 1.76 -4.85
N ASP A 215 21.00 0.48 -4.66
CA ASP A 215 22.39 -0.04 -4.61
C ASP A 215 23.08 0.06 -5.97
N MET A 216 22.33 0.02 -7.05
CA MET A 216 22.83 0.26 -8.41
C MET A 216 23.24 1.74 -8.63
N LEU A 217 22.53 2.69 -8.01
CA LEU A 217 22.74 4.13 -8.20
C LEU A 217 23.81 4.73 -7.25
N GLY A 218 24.22 4.02 -6.22
CA GLY A 218 25.18 4.47 -5.19
C GLY A 218 26.49 3.83 -5.26
#